data_d25fac3a92e902554892e290feba517f
#
_entry.id   d25fac3a92e902554892e290feba517f
#
_cell.length_a   1.000
_cell.length_b   1.000
_cell.length_c   1.000
_cell.angle_alpha   90.00
_cell.angle_beta   90.00
_cell.angle_gamma   90.00
#
_symmetry.space_group_name_H-M   'P 1'
#
loop_
_entity.id
_entity.type
_entity.pdbx_description
1 polymer ?
#
loop_
_entity_poly.entity_id
_entity_poly.type
_entity_poly.pdbx_seq_one_letter_code
_entity_poly.pdbx_strand_id
1 'polypeptide(L)'
;MKDYLIERYSAGQVRFCMKCMVCGDVWQSEPITADRNKDAALIRQSKERASRQAAARMRCCPMCGNPVCGKCYQTVQGHQMCTKCAEKLFARLNDD
;
A
#
# COMPACT_ATOMS: atom_id res chain seq x y z
N MET A 1 -4.63 -2.83 -5.49
CA MET A 1 -3.44 -2.31 -4.77
C MET A 1 -2.35 -1.77 -5.69
N LYS A 2 -2.34 -2.22 -6.91
CA LYS A 2 -1.32 -1.81 -7.89
C LYS A 2 -1.26 -0.29 -8.11
N ASP A 3 -2.38 0.42 -8.01
CA ASP A 3 -2.46 1.86 -8.21
C ASP A 3 -1.77 2.67 -7.11
N TYR A 4 -1.47 2.04 -5.97
CA TYR A 4 -0.80 2.70 -4.85
C TYR A 4 0.70 2.45 -4.82
N LEU A 5 1.22 1.64 -5.76
CA LEU A 5 2.65 1.37 -5.86
C LEU A 5 3.36 2.56 -6.52
N ILE A 6 4.43 2.99 -5.88
CA ILE A 6 5.29 4.06 -6.39
C ILE A 6 6.53 3.42 -7.00
N GLU A 7 6.84 3.78 -8.23
CA GLU A 7 8.02 3.30 -8.91
C GLU A 7 9.20 4.22 -8.59
N ARG A 8 10.30 3.63 -8.12
CA ARG A 8 11.53 4.38 -7.85
C ARG A 8 12.65 3.86 -8.72
N TYR A 9 13.23 4.74 -9.51
CA TYR A 9 14.31 4.43 -10.42
C TYR A 9 15.63 4.95 -9.87
N SER A 10 16.66 4.11 -9.87
CA SER A 10 17.99 4.48 -9.39
C SER A 10 19.04 3.58 -10.04
N ALA A 11 20.06 4.19 -10.65
CA ALA A 11 21.22 3.46 -11.20
C ALA A 11 20.85 2.26 -12.10
N GLY A 12 19.85 2.43 -12.98
CA GLY A 12 19.41 1.37 -13.89
C GLY A 12 18.56 0.30 -13.25
N GLN A 13 18.10 0.53 -12.03
CA GLN A 13 17.22 -0.39 -11.30
C GLN A 13 15.89 0.28 -11.00
N VAL A 14 14.84 -0.53 -10.86
CA VAL A 14 13.54 -0.05 -10.42
C VAL A 14 13.09 -0.84 -9.19
N ARG A 15 12.48 -0.14 -8.25
CA ARG A 15 11.93 -0.70 -7.02
C ARG A 15 10.51 -0.16 -6.84
N PHE A 16 9.61 -1.02 -6.38
CA PHE A 16 8.23 -0.63 -6.11
C PHE A 16 8.02 -0.46 -4.62
N CYS A 17 7.37 0.62 -4.23
CA CYS A 17 7.17 0.99 -2.82
C CYS A 17 5.69 1.28 -2.57
N MET A 18 5.24 0.99 -1.36
CA MET A 18 3.89 1.32 -0.92
C MET A 18 3.95 1.85 0.51
N LYS A 19 3.38 3.04 0.73
CA LYS A 19 3.44 3.71 2.03
C LYS A 19 2.12 3.53 2.77
N CYS A 20 2.21 3.21 4.06
CA CYS A 20 1.05 3.22 4.94
C CYS A 20 0.60 4.67 5.18
N MET A 21 -0.67 4.95 4.94
CA MET A 21 -1.22 6.30 5.08
C MET A 21 -1.47 6.70 6.53
N VAL A 22 -1.32 5.77 7.48
CA VAL A 22 -1.52 6.04 8.90
C VAL A 22 -0.19 6.28 9.61
N CYS A 23 0.72 5.30 9.58
CA CYS A 23 1.99 5.39 10.33
C CYS A 23 3.19 5.82 9.48
N GLY A 24 3.05 5.82 8.16
CA GLY A 24 4.13 6.22 7.27
C GLY A 24 5.15 5.12 6.95
N ASP A 25 4.97 3.91 7.48
CA ASP A 25 5.84 2.80 7.15
C ASP A 25 5.79 2.51 5.66
N VAL A 26 6.94 2.18 5.08
CA VAL A 26 7.07 1.92 3.65
C VAL A 26 7.43 0.46 3.42
N TRP A 27 6.60 -0.24 2.63
CA TRP A 27 6.95 -1.54 2.09
C TRP A 27 7.70 -1.33 0.78
N GLN A 28 8.75 -2.11 0.56
CA GLN A 28 9.55 -2.04 -0.66
C GLN A 28 9.74 -3.43 -1.25
N SER A 29 9.65 -3.52 -2.58
CA SER A 29 10.01 -4.74 -3.30
C SER A 29 11.52 -4.83 -3.44
N GLU A 30 12.02 -6.00 -3.85
CA GLU A 30 13.41 -6.11 -4.26
C GLU A 30 13.63 -5.33 -5.55
N PRO A 31 14.81 -4.71 -5.73
CA PRO A 31 15.10 -3.97 -6.96
C PRO A 31 15.28 -4.94 -8.14
N ILE A 32 14.83 -4.52 -9.31
CA ILE A 32 15.09 -5.24 -10.55
C ILE A 32 15.92 -4.36 -11.48
N THR A 33 16.77 -4.98 -12.28
CA THR A 33 17.51 -4.26 -13.32
C THR A 33 16.58 -4.12 -14.52
N ALA A 34 16.19 -2.87 -14.82
CA ALA A 34 15.28 -2.58 -15.91
C ALA A 34 15.46 -1.15 -16.40
N ASP A 35 15.33 -0.96 -17.70
CA ASP A 35 15.38 0.36 -18.32
C ASP A 35 13.93 0.86 -18.51
N ARG A 36 13.66 2.06 -18.04
CA ARG A 36 12.33 2.67 -18.09
C ARG A 36 11.77 2.71 -19.51
N ASN A 37 12.63 2.97 -20.49
CA ASN A 37 12.21 3.14 -21.89
C ASN A 37 12.23 1.85 -22.69
N LYS A 38 13.10 0.88 -22.33
CA LYS A 38 13.29 -0.35 -23.11
C LYS A 38 12.56 -1.55 -22.53
N ASP A 39 12.39 -1.59 -21.20
CA ASP A 39 11.88 -2.76 -20.50
C ASP A 39 10.48 -2.53 -19.92
N ALA A 40 9.64 -1.80 -20.64
CA ALA A 40 8.29 -1.47 -20.17
C ALA A 40 7.46 -2.70 -19.82
N ALA A 41 7.55 -3.76 -20.61
CA ALA A 41 6.82 -5.00 -20.36
C ALA A 41 7.33 -5.70 -19.09
N LEU A 42 8.65 -5.74 -18.90
CA LEU A 42 9.25 -6.32 -17.70
C LEU A 42 8.84 -5.53 -16.45
N ILE A 43 8.87 -4.21 -16.52
CA ILE A 43 8.46 -3.33 -15.43
C ILE A 43 7.00 -3.57 -15.07
N ARG A 44 6.12 -3.69 -16.08
CA ARG A 44 4.70 -3.98 -15.86
C ARG A 44 4.48 -5.31 -15.14
N GLN A 45 5.14 -6.37 -15.60
CA GLN A 45 5.05 -7.69 -14.98
C GLN A 45 5.58 -7.67 -13.55
N SER A 46 6.69 -6.98 -13.33
CA SER A 46 7.29 -6.85 -12.00
C SER A 46 6.39 -6.05 -11.06
N LYS A 47 5.71 -5.04 -11.57
CA LYS A 47 4.74 -4.25 -10.80
C LYS A 47 3.56 -5.12 -10.34
N GLU A 48 3.05 -5.98 -11.20
CA GLU A 48 1.98 -6.90 -10.83
C GLU A 48 2.42 -7.89 -9.76
N ARG A 49 3.64 -8.41 -9.86
CA ARG A 49 4.22 -9.28 -8.85
C ARG A 49 4.38 -8.54 -7.52
N ALA A 50 4.90 -7.31 -7.56
CA ALA A 50 5.06 -6.47 -6.39
C ALA A 50 3.71 -6.18 -5.73
N SER A 51 2.67 -5.94 -6.52
CA SER A 51 1.33 -5.72 -6.01
C SER A 51 0.83 -6.92 -5.19
N ARG A 52 1.07 -8.13 -5.67
CA ARG A 52 0.69 -9.35 -4.95
C ARG A 52 1.50 -9.52 -3.66
N GLN A 53 2.80 -9.22 -3.70
CA GLN A 53 3.66 -9.27 -2.52
C GLN A 53 3.25 -8.21 -1.50
N ALA A 54 2.92 -7.01 -1.96
CA ALA A 54 2.45 -5.94 -1.09
C ALA A 54 1.14 -6.31 -0.41
N ALA A 55 0.23 -6.98 -1.12
CA ALA A 55 -1.05 -7.41 -0.56
C ALA A 55 -0.91 -8.36 0.63
N ALA A 56 0.22 -9.07 0.74
CA ALA A 56 0.50 -9.92 1.89
C ALA A 56 0.93 -9.12 3.13
N ARG A 57 1.42 -7.89 2.95
CA ARG A 57 1.94 -7.03 4.02
C ARG A 57 1.10 -5.80 4.27
N MET A 58 0.41 -5.34 3.24
CA MET A 58 -0.40 -4.12 3.28
C MET A 58 -1.87 -4.46 3.08
N ARG A 59 -2.73 -3.56 3.55
CA ARG A 59 -4.18 -3.70 3.37
C ARG A 59 -4.72 -2.43 2.72
N CYS A 60 -5.84 -2.55 2.02
CA CYS A 60 -6.57 -1.41 1.50
C CYS A 60 -7.81 -1.20 2.38
N CYS A 61 -7.88 -0.05 3.05
CA CYS A 61 -9.03 0.25 3.90
C CYS A 61 -10.28 0.41 3.05
N PRO A 62 -11.36 -0.39 3.28
CA PRO A 62 -12.57 -0.27 2.46
C PRO A 62 -13.36 1.01 2.73
N MET A 63 -13.08 1.69 3.85
CA MET A 63 -13.80 2.92 4.22
C MET A 63 -13.23 4.15 3.52
N CYS A 64 -11.90 4.27 3.43
CA CYS A 64 -11.26 5.43 2.81
C CYS A 64 -10.47 5.10 1.54
N GLY A 65 -10.29 3.82 1.23
CA GLY A 65 -9.58 3.39 0.05
C GLY A 65 -8.05 3.52 0.09
N ASN A 66 -7.48 3.92 1.21
CA ASN A 66 -6.05 4.14 1.33
C ASN A 66 -5.29 2.87 1.71
N PRO A 67 -4.04 2.71 1.25
CA PRO A 67 -3.20 1.59 1.67
C PRO A 67 -2.71 1.82 3.10
N VAL A 68 -2.74 0.76 3.91
CA VAL A 68 -2.27 0.79 5.29
C VAL A 68 -1.53 -0.50 5.60
N CYS A 69 -0.58 -0.46 6.52
CA CYS A 69 0.10 -1.67 6.96
C CYS A 69 -0.81 -2.49 7.88
N GLY A 70 -0.46 -3.76 8.10
CA GLY A 70 -1.28 -4.65 8.92
C GLY A 70 -1.47 -4.17 10.35
N LYS A 71 -0.55 -3.37 10.87
CA LYS A 71 -0.64 -2.80 12.24
C LYS A 71 -1.68 -1.69 12.33
N CYS A 72 -1.98 -1.03 11.22
CA CYS A 72 -2.92 0.09 11.16
C CYS A 72 -4.28 -0.31 10.61
N TYR A 73 -4.57 -1.59 10.63
CA TYR A 73 -5.81 -2.17 10.11
C TYR A 73 -6.47 -2.97 11.22
N GLN A 74 -7.74 -2.70 11.49
CA GLN A 74 -8.45 -3.34 12.58
C GLN A 74 -9.89 -3.62 12.23
N THR A 75 -10.51 -4.47 13.04
CA THR A 75 -11.94 -4.79 12.90
C THR A 75 -12.70 -4.13 14.03
N VAL A 76 -13.73 -3.34 13.67
CA VAL A 76 -14.60 -2.67 14.63
C VAL A 76 -16.03 -3.10 14.32
N GLN A 77 -16.69 -3.77 15.27
CA GLN A 77 -18.07 -4.25 15.14
C GLN A 77 -18.30 -5.07 13.85
N GLY A 78 -17.31 -5.90 13.51
CA GLY A 78 -17.39 -6.74 12.32
C GLY A 78 -16.99 -6.03 11.02
N HIS A 79 -16.68 -4.76 11.06
CA HIS A 79 -16.24 -3.98 9.89
C HIS A 79 -14.74 -3.77 9.94
N GLN A 80 -14.07 -4.01 8.81
CA GLN A 80 -12.63 -3.80 8.68
C GLN A 80 -12.35 -2.38 8.25
N MET A 81 -11.37 -1.73 8.87
CA MET A 81 -11.01 -0.34 8.57
C MET A 81 -9.62 -0.02 9.10
N CYS A 82 -9.03 1.05 8.59
CA CYS A 82 -7.76 1.53 9.11
C CYS A 82 -7.97 2.27 10.45
N THR A 83 -6.88 2.48 11.17
CA THR A 83 -6.91 3.15 12.48
C THR A 83 -7.53 4.53 12.41
N LYS A 84 -7.23 5.31 11.36
CA LYS A 84 -7.82 6.65 11.19
C LYS A 84 -9.34 6.60 11.02
N CYS A 85 -9.84 5.66 10.24
CA CYS A 85 -11.28 5.51 10.06
C CYS A 85 -11.96 5.06 11.37
N ALA A 86 -11.30 4.17 12.11
CA ALA A 86 -11.79 3.72 13.42
C ALA A 86 -11.86 4.87 14.41
N GLU A 87 -10.86 5.74 14.45
CA GLU A 87 -10.85 6.92 15.31
C GLU A 87 -12.00 7.87 14.97
N LYS A 88 -12.26 8.08 13.69
CA LYS A 88 -13.38 8.91 13.25
C LYS A 88 -14.72 8.31 13.64
N LEU A 89 -14.85 7.00 13.55
CA LEU A 89 -16.07 6.30 13.94
C LEU A 89 -16.30 6.43 15.45
N PHE A 90 -15.27 6.22 16.27
CA PHE A 90 -15.37 6.38 17.72
C PHE A 90 -15.69 7.82 18.12
N ALA A 91 -15.12 8.80 17.42
CA ALA A 91 -15.42 10.20 17.68
C ALA A 91 -16.89 10.51 17.43
N ARG A 92 -17.50 9.92 16.37
CA ARG A 92 -18.92 10.08 16.09
C ARG A 92 -19.80 9.43 17.15
N LEU A 93 -19.39 8.24 17.64
CA LEU A 93 -20.15 7.54 18.67
C LEU A 93 -20.11 8.24 20.02
N ASN A 94 -19.06 9.01 20.27
CA ASN A 94 -18.88 9.73 21.52
C ASN A 94 -19.39 11.17 21.47
N ASP A 95 -19.96 11.59 20.35
CA ASP A 95 -20.34 12.99 20.08
C ASP A 95 -21.81 13.29 20.44
N ASP A 96 -22.41 12.46 21.25
CA ASP A 96 -23.79 12.65 21.72
C ASP A 96 -23.86 13.44 23.03
#